data_0612f6fe998688797fee7852a9b2165c
#
_entry.id   0612f6fe998688797fee7852a9b2165c
#
_cell.length_a   1.000
_cell.length_b   1.000
_cell.length_c   1.000
_cell.angle_alpha   90.00
_cell.angle_beta   90.00
_cell.angle_gamma   90.00
#
_symmetry.space_group_name_H-M   'P 1'
#
loop_
_entity.id
_entity.type
_entity.pdbx_description
1 polymer ?
#
loop_
_entity_poly.entity_id
_entity_poly.type
_entity_poly.pdbx_seq_one_letter_code
_entity_poly.pdbx_strand_id
1 'polypeptide(L)'
;MPASTLQPEEKKMEESDFFSAMTMVSAAILVGGAAIGSALGVGSVGAKLIESTARQPSEASMLQNKAFLMAGMLDAIPILSVAIALLLLFSNPLA
;
A
#
# COMPACT_ATOMS: atom_id res chain seq x y z
N MET A 1 10.99 -10.00 -32.01
CA MET A 1 11.36 -9.03 -33.08
C MET A 1 11.97 -7.79 -32.45
N PRO A 2 13.05 -7.28 -33.01
CA PRO A 2 13.61 -6.02 -32.52
C PRO A 2 12.64 -4.87 -32.73
N ALA A 3 12.59 -3.96 -31.77
CA ALA A 3 11.69 -2.80 -31.83
C ALA A 3 11.94 -1.92 -33.06
N SER A 4 13.17 -1.92 -33.55
CA SER A 4 13.57 -1.15 -34.74
C SER A 4 12.92 -1.61 -36.03
N THR A 5 12.38 -2.84 -36.08
CA THR A 5 11.71 -3.39 -37.27
C THR A 5 10.19 -3.22 -37.24
N LEU A 6 9.65 -2.69 -36.15
CA LEU A 6 8.21 -2.50 -36.00
C LEU A 6 7.75 -1.25 -36.74
N GLN A 7 6.50 -1.30 -37.22
CA GLN A 7 5.82 -0.11 -37.75
C GLN A 7 5.62 0.91 -36.61
N PRO A 8 5.51 2.22 -36.94
CA PRO A 8 5.31 3.24 -35.89
C PRO A 8 4.12 2.97 -34.98
N GLU A 9 3.03 2.43 -35.51
CA GLU A 9 1.84 2.10 -34.74
C GLU A 9 2.12 0.93 -33.77
N GLU A 10 2.84 -0.08 -34.22
CA GLU A 10 3.23 -1.22 -33.41
C GLU A 10 4.19 -0.80 -32.29
N LYS A 11 5.11 0.12 -32.60
CA LYS A 11 6.02 0.69 -31.59
C LYS A 11 5.26 1.44 -30.50
N LYS A 12 4.24 2.20 -30.88
CA LYS A 12 3.40 2.93 -29.92
C LYS A 12 2.64 1.96 -29.02
N MET A 13 2.11 0.87 -29.59
CA MET A 13 1.41 -0.16 -28.81
C MET A 13 2.37 -0.85 -27.86
N GLU A 14 3.58 -1.19 -28.30
CA GLU A 14 4.60 -1.83 -27.48
C GLU A 14 5.01 -0.92 -26.31
N GLU A 15 5.23 0.36 -26.59
CA GLU A 15 5.58 1.35 -25.57
C GLU A 15 4.45 1.51 -24.56
N SER A 16 3.20 1.58 -25.04
CA SER A 16 2.02 1.68 -24.18
C SER A 16 1.90 0.46 -23.28
N ASP A 17 2.11 -0.74 -23.82
CA ASP A 17 2.09 -1.98 -23.06
C ASP A 17 3.20 -2.02 -22.01
N PHE A 18 4.38 -1.52 -22.35
CA PHE A 18 5.49 -1.41 -21.42
C PHE A 18 5.16 -0.49 -20.25
N PHE A 19 4.62 0.70 -20.55
CA PHE A 19 4.21 1.64 -19.50
C PHE A 19 3.12 1.06 -18.62
N SER A 20 2.15 0.37 -19.21
CA SER A 20 1.09 -0.30 -18.46
C SER A 20 1.64 -1.37 -17.54
N ALA A 21 2.56 -2.20 -18.04
CA ALA A 21 3.18 -3.24 -17.23
C ALA A 21 3.98 -2.65 -16.06
N MET A 22 4.76 -1.60 -16.31
CA MET A 22 5.53 -0.93 -15.26
C MET A 22 4.61 -0.29 -14.22
N THR A 23 3.49 0.27 -14.64
CA THR A 23 2.50 0.84 -13.73
C THR A 23 1.89 -0.23 -12.85
N MET A 24 1.57 -1.39 -13.40
CA MET A 24 1.03 -2.52 -12.63
C MET A 24 2.02 -3.01 -11.57
N VAL A 25 3.29 -3.13 -11.94
CA VAL A 25 4.35 -3.51 -11.00
C VAL A 25 4.50 -2.47 -9.90
N SER A 26 4.49 -1.19 -10.27
CA SER A 26 4.58 -0.09 -9.29
C SER A 26 3.41 -0.11 -8.31
N ALA A 27 2.19 -0.33 -8.81
CA ALA A 27 1.00 -0.44 -7.98
C ALA A 27 1.10 -1.62 -7.01
N ALA A 28 1.59 -2.76 -7.49
CA ALA A 28 1.77 -3.95 -6.66
C ALA A 28 2.79 -3.73 -5.55
N ILE A 29 3.92 -3.07 -5.85
CA ILE A 29 4.94 -2.74 -4.87
C ILE A 29 4.39 -1.76 -3.83
N LEU A 30 3.64 -0.75 -4.27
CA LEU A 30 3.04 0.25 -3.38
C LEU A 30 2.10 -0.41 -2.37
N VAL A 31 1.15 -1.22 -2.86
CA VAL A 31 0.17 -1.88 -1.99
C VAL A 31 0.83 -2.92 -1.11
N GLY A 32 1.74 -3.73 -1.67
CA GLY A 32 2.46 -4.74 -0.91
C GLY A 32 3.32 -4.15 0.19
N GLY A 33 4.06 -3.08 -0.11
CA GLY A 33 4.87 -2.38 0.87
C GLY A 33 4.03 -1.75 1.97
N ALA A 34 2.93 -1.10 1.60
CA ALA A 34 2.02 -0.51 2.56
C ALA A 34 1.38 -1.56 3.47
N ALA A 35 0.99 -2.71 2.89
CA ALA A 35 0.39 -3.81 3.65
C ALA A 35 1.37 -4.39 4.67
N ILE A 36 2.62 -4.62 4.28
CA ILE A 36 3.65 -5.13 5.18
C ILE A 36 3.92 -4.13 6.29
N GLY A 37 4.10 -2.84 5.94
CA GLY A 37 4.36 -1.78 6.91
C GLY A 37 3.22 -1.63 7.91
N SER A 38 1.98 -1.64 7.43
CA SER A 38 0.80 -1.55 8.28
C SER A 38 0.69 -2.77 9.21
N ALA A 39 0.90 -3.96 8.67
CA ALA A 39 0.82 -5.20 9.46
C ALA A 39 1.85 -5.20 10.60
N LEU A 40 3.08 -4.81 10.31
CA LEU A 40 4.13 -4.71 11.33
C LEU A 40 3.81 -3.64 12.37
N GLY A 41 3.29 -2.49 11.92
CA GLY A 41 2.92 -1.40 12.82
C GLY A 41 1.78 -1.75 13.73
N VAL A 42 0.69 -2.28 13.18
CA VAL A 42 -0.47 -2.70 13.97
C VAL A 42 -0.10 -3.86 14.89
N GLY A 43 0.71 -4.80 14.40
CA GLY A 43 1.21 -5.90 15.22
C GLY A 43 2.02 -5.42 16.41
N SER A 44 2.91 -4.44 16.23
CA SER A 44 3.70 -3.86 17.30
C SER A 44 2.81 -3.16 18.34
N VAL A 45 1.83 -2.36 17.88
CA VAL A 45 0.88 -1.68 18.77
C VAL A 45 0.08 -2.70 19.55
N GLY A 46 -0.41 -3.75 18.88
CA GLY A 46 -1.17 -4.81 19.54
C GLY A 46 -0.37 -5.55 20.59
N ALA A 47 0.88 -5.89 20.31
CA ALA A 47 1.76 -6.56 21.26
C ALA A 47 2.00 -5.67 22.50
N LYS A 48 2.27 -4.39 22.28
CA LYS A 48 2.48 -3.45 23.38
C LYS A 48 1.20 -3.22 24.18
N LEU A 49 0.05 -3.20 23.53
CA LEU A 49 -1.25 -3.09 24.22
C LEU A 49 -1.47 -4.27 25.17
N ILE A 50 -1.24 -5.48 24.69
CA ILE A 50 -1.41 -6.69 25.49
C ILE A 50 -0.46 -6.67 26.68
N GLU A 51 0.80 -6.33 26.45
CA GLU A 51 1.81 -6.24 27.51
C GLU A 51 1.43 -5.19 28.56
N SER A 52 1.03 -4.00 28.11
CA SER A 52 0.66 -2.89 29.01
C SER A 52 -0.59 -3.20 29.79
N THR A 53 -1.58 -3.84 29.16
CA THR A 53 -2.83 -4.23 29.83
C THR A 53 -2.56 -5.30 30.90
N ALA A 54 -1.64 -6.21 30.64
CA ALA A 54 -1.26 -7.23 31.61
C ALA A 54 -0.57 -6.61 32.84
N ARG A 55 0.20 -5.53 32.64
CA ARG A 55 0.87 -4.84 33.74
C ARG A 55 -0.05 -3.89 34.51
N GLN A 56 -0.97 -3.23 33.82
CA GLN A 56 -1.88 -2.24 34.40
C GLN A 56 -3.31 -2.47 33.95
N PRO A 57 -3.97 -3.51 34.49
CA PRO A 57 -5.35 -3.83 34.07
C PRO A 57 -6.35 -2.71 34.33
N SER A 58 -6.11 -1.86 35.35
CA SER A 58 -6.98 -0.73 35.65
C SER A 58 -6.95 0.35 34.56
N GLU A 59 -5.91 0.37 33.71
CA GLU A 59 -5.75 1.32 32.61
C GLU A 59 -6.15 0.73 31.26
N ALA A 60 -6.74 -0.45 31.25
CA ALA A 60 -7.05 -1.17 30.00
C ALA A 60 -7.92 -0.34 29.05
N SER A 61 -8.92 0.36 29.58
CA SER A 61 -9.83 1.18 28.77
C SER A 61 -9.08 2.32 28.06
N MET A 62 -8.21 3.03 28.78
CA MET A 62 -7.42 4.12 28.21
C MET A 62 -6.41 3.61 27.21
N LEU A 63 -5.72 2.50 27.51
CA LEU A 63 -4.74 1.90 26.63
C LEU A 63 -5.38 1.42 25.34
N GLN A 64 -6.56 0.83 25.43
CA GLN A 64 -7.30 0.34 24.28
C GLN A 64 -7.72 1.49 23.37
N ASN A 65 -8.20 2.61 23.94
CA ASN A 65 -8.58 3.79 23.16
C ASN A 65 -7.37 4.37 22.39
N LYS A 66 -6.23 4.46 23.06
CA LYS A 66 -5.01 4.94 22.41
C LYS A 66 -4.52 3.99 21.33
N ALA A 67 -4.62 2.69 21.55
CA ALA A 67 -4.24 1.68 20.56
C ALA A 67 -5.14 1.75 19.34
N PHE A 68 -6.43 1.94 19.49
CA PHE A 68 -7.35 2.12 18.37
C PHE A 68 -7.06 3.37 17.57
N LEU A 69 -6.70 4.46 18.23
CA LEU A 69 -6.29 5.69 17.54
C LEU A 69 -5.05 5.46 16.69
N MET A 70 -4.03 4.81 17.23
CA MET A 70 -2.81 4.49 16.51
C MET A 70 -3.08 3.52 15.35
N ALA A 71 -3.91 2.52 15.57
CA ALA A 71 -4.29 1.57 14.52
C ALA A 71 -5.01 2.28 13.37
N GLY A 72 -5.92 3.21 13.69
CA GLY A 72 -6.60 4.01 12.70
C GLY A 72 -5.65 4.86 11.87
N MET A 73 -4.65 5.46 12.50
CA MET A 73 -3.62 6.23 11.80
C MET A 73 -2.76 5.34 10.90
N LEU A 74 -2.41 4.16 11.37
CA LEU A 74 -1.63 3.19 10.58
C LEU A 74 -2.41 2.66 9.39
N ASP A 75 -3.73 2.55 9.51
CA ASP A 75 -4.59 2.08 8.42
C ASP A 75 -4.79 3.15 7.34
N ALA A 76 -4.62 4.42 7.66
CA ALA A 76 -4.79 5.50 6.69
C ALA A 76 -3.81 5.38 5.52
N ILE A 77 -2.57 5.00 5.79
CA ILE A 77 -1.52 4.87 4.75
C ILE A 77 -1.85 3.76 3.74
N PRO A 78 -2.22 2.53 4.15
CA PRO A 78 -2.63 1.50 3.20
C PRO A 78 -3.87 1.88 2.39
N ILE A 79 -4.84 2.57 2.99
CA ILE A 79 -6.05 3.01 2.29
C ILE A 79 -5.68 4.00 1.19
N LEU A 80 -4.82 4.98 1.49
CA LEU A 80 -4.31 5.92 0.49
C LEU A 80 -3.52 5.21 -0.60
N SER A 81 -2.73 4.21 -0.23
CA SER A 81 -1.95 3.41 -1.18
C SER A 81 -2.84 2.66 -2.14
N VAL A 82 -3.92 2.05 -1.66
CA VAL A 82 -4.89 1.37 -2.50
C VAL A 82 -5.57 2.36 -3.45
N ALA A 83 -5.94 3.54 -2.96
CA ALA A 83 -6.55 4.57 -3.80
C ALA A 83 -5.60 5.01 -4.92
N ILE A 84 -4.33 5.22 -4.61
CA ILE A 84 -3.32 5.58 -5.61
C ILE A 84 -3.09 4.43 -6.58
N ALA A 85 -3.03 3.20 -6.10
CA ALA A 85 -2.84 2.03 -6.94
C ALA A 85 -4.00 1.86 -7.94
N LEU A 86 -5.24 2.06 -7.49
CA LEU A 86 -6.40 2.02 -8.37
C LEU A 86 -6.36 3.13 -9.40
N LEU A 87 -5.94 4.33 -9.00
CA LEU A 87 -5.76 5.44 -9.92
C LEU A 87 -4.74 5.10 -11.01
N LEU A 88 -3.61 4.51 -10.64
CA LEU A 88 -2.57 4.12 -11.59
C LEU A 88 -3.05 3.02 -12.54
N LEU A 89 -3.84 2.07 -12.05
CA LEU A 89 -4.31 0.95 -12.86
C LEU A 89 -5.41 1.36 -13.84
N PHE A 90 -6.32 2.23 -13.42
CA PHE A 90 -7.51 2.55 -14.22
C PHE A 90 -7.42 3.87 -14.96
N SER A 91 -6.69 4.84 -14.46
CA SER A 91 -6.61 6.17 -15.07
C SER A 91 -5.20 6.57 -15.49
N ASN A 92 -4.20 5.82 -15.09
CA ASN A 92 -2.77 6.01 -15.33
C ASN A 92 -2.39 7.44 -15.74
N PRO A 93 -2.21 8.38 -14.78
CA PRO A 93 -1.91 9.76 -15.11
C PRO A 93 -0.53 9.95 -15.72
N LEU A 94 0.32 8.92 -15.70
CA LEU A 94 1.67 8.94 -16.25
C LEU A 94 1.72 8.53 -17.72
N ALA A 95 0.64 7.97 -18.24
CA ALA A 95 0.58 7.47 -19.63
C ALA A 95 0.06 8.49 -20.65
#